data_c15ca78eddd7cd341997480d3c9fb192
#
_entry.id   c15ca78eddd7cd341997480d3c9fb192
#
_cell.length_a   1.000
_cell.length_b   1.000
_cell.length_c   1.000
_cell.angle_alpha   90.00
_cell.angle_beta   90.00
_cell.angle_gamma   90.00
#
_symmetry.space_group_name_H-M   'P 1'
#
loop_
_entity.id
_entity.type
_entity.pdbx_description
1 polymer ?
#
loop_
_entity_poly.entity_id
_entity_poly.type
_entity_poly.pdbx_seq_one_letter_code
_entity_poly.pdbx_strand_id
1 'polypeptide(L)'
;TTMAPQLFHRQLEDGAWAITVANIHQLRLCRHWGINRVLMANQVVGYQNISDLCLELRDNPEFDFYLLADSCQNVDQLAEAAKTYGLSKPIQILVELGFPDGRTGCRNTDLALEVARRIKSNEPYLILKGVEGYEALLRTRPEPEDSIRIFLKDLNLLAEKIALEGLFGQGEIILTAGGSDFFDLVLEHLEAPSGRHEVVKVIRSGCYLTHDSLAFNRFFEKMKHRNDKVSQASPGLLPALQVWGAVQSIPESGLAIVNVGKRDVSYDVELPIPEMYFRPDKDQFPQKMPEGCKVTLLHDQHANMAVPTFPEFQVGDMIGFGISHPCTTFDKWRLMY
;
A
#
# COMPACT_ATOMS: atom_id res chain seq x y z
N THR A 1 -2.82 -0.14 3.98
CA THR A 1 -2.08 -0.59 5.17
C THR A 1 -3.04 -0.98 6.28
N THR A 2 -4.05 -0.17 6.59
CA THR A 2 -5.06 -0.46 7.62
C THR A 2 -6.47 -0.20 7.09
N MET A 3 -7.50 -0.76 7.76
CA MET A 3 -8.90 -0.42 7.55
C MET A 3 -9.49 0.21 8.82
N ALA A 4 -8.79 1.19 9.40
CA ALA A 4 -9.19 1.92 10.60
C ALA A 4 -9.69 3.32 10.22
N PRO A 5 -10.98 3.67 10.46
CA PRO A 5 -11.55 4.94 10.04
C PRO A 5 -10.87 6.15 10.69
N GLN A 6 -10.45 6.04 11.95
CA GLN A 6 -9.76 7.11 12.66
C GLN A 6 -8.43 7.49 11.96
N LEU A 7 -7.67 6.48 11.49
CA LEU A 7 -6.43 6.70 10.78
C LEU A 7 -6.67 7.26 9.37
N PHE A 8 -7.74 6.83 8.68
CA PHE A 8 -8.11 7.38 7.38
C PHE A 8 -8.49 8.86 7.48
N HIS A 9 -9.31 9.23 8.47
CA HIS A 9 -9.67 10.64 8.68
C HIS A 9 -8.44 11.46 9.02
N ARG A 10 -7.54 10.96 9.87
CA ARG A 10 -6.29 11.64 10.19
C ARG A 10 -5.41 11.86 8.97
N GLN A 11 -5.28 10.87 8.09
CA GLN A 11 -4.52 11.02 6.84
C GLN A 11 -5.11 12.10 5.93
N LEU A 12 -6.44 12.17 5.80
CA LEU A 12 -7.12 13.19 5.00
C LEU A 12 -7.00 14.59 5.63
N GLU A 13 -7.09 14.71 6.95
CA GLU A 13 -6.84 15.96 7.69
C GLU A 13 -5.40 16.44 7.51
N ASP A 14 -4.43 15.53 7.46
CA ASP A 14 -3.02 15.82 7.20
C ASP A 14 -2.73 16.10 5.71
N GLY A 15 -3.75 16.10 4.84
CA GLY A 15 -3.65 16.51 3.44
C GLY A 15 -3.48 15.37 2.43
N ALA A 16 -3.76 14.12 2.78
CA ALA A 16 -3.76 13.04 1.80
C ALA A 16 -4.80 13.32 0.70
N TRP A 17 -4.40 13.19 -0.57
CA TRP A 17 -5.23 13.47 -1.73
C TRP A 17 -6.45 12.54 -1.81
N ALA A 18 -6.27 11.26 -1.50
CA ALA A 18 -7.31 10.23 -1.52
C ALA A 18 -6.94 9.05 -0.61
N ILE A 19 -7.86 8.12 -0.44
CA ILE A 19 -7.60 6.81 0.15
C ILE A 19 -7.49 5.75 -0.94
N THR A 20 -6.47 4.90 -0.87
CA THR A 20 -6.29 3.77 -1.78
C THR A 20 -6.87 2.49 -1.18
N VAL A 21 -7.70 1.79 -1.97
CA VAL A 21 -8.32 0.50 -1.62
C VAL A 21 -8.00 -0.56 -2.66
N ALA A 22 -8.24 -1.82 -2.33
CA ALA A 22 -7.93 -2.96 -3.20
C ALA A 22 -9.16 -3.71 -3.72
N ASN A 23 -10.35 -3.53 -3.13
CA ASN A 23 -11.55 -4.26 -3.50
C ASN A 23 -12.85 -3.53 -3.11
N ILE A 24 -13.98 -4.03 -3.61
CA ILE A 24 -15.31 -3.44 -3.39
C ILE A 24 -15.72 -3.43 -1.91
N HIS A 25 -15.32 -4.44 -1.13
CA HIS A 25 -15.63 -4.43 0.31
C HIS A 25 -14.96 -3.24 1.03
N GLN A 26 -13.68 -3.00 0.76
CA GLN A 26 -12.96 -1.85 1.30
C GLN A 26 -13.54 -0.51 0.80
N LEU A 27 -13.97 -0.45 -0.47
CA LEU A 27 -14.67 0.71 -1.01
C LEU A 27 -15.95 1.02 -0.22
N ARG A 28 -16.80 0.03 0.03
CA ARG A 28 -18.03 0.19 0.81
C ARG A 28 -17.76 0.70 2.21
N LEU A 29 -16.71 0.20 2.87
CA LEU A 29 -16.30 0.70 4.18
C LEU A 29 -15.86 2.17 4.11
N CYS A 30 -15.05 2.55 3.12
CA CYS A 30 -14.68 3.95 2.91
C CYS A 30 -15.92 4.85 2.74
N ARG A 31 -16.89 4.42 1.93
CA ARG A 31 -18.13 5.17 1.73
C ARG A 31 -18.95 5.29 3.02
N HIS A 32 -19.06 4.20 3.78
CA HIS A 32 -19.71 4.21 5.08
C HIS A 32 -19.07 5.19 6.07
N TRP A 33 -17.76 5.41 5.98
CA TRP A 33 -17.00 6.35 6.78
C TRP A 33 -16.95 7.78 6.23
N GLY A 34 -17.69 8.07 5.15
CA GLY A 34 -17.77 9.41 4.57
C GLY A 34 -16.56 9.80 3.72
N ILE A 35 -15.74 8.86 3.27
CA ILE A 35 -14.61 9.12 2.39
C ILE A 35 -15.12 9.40 0.98
N ASN A 36 -14.82 10.57 0.44
CA ASN A 36 -15.38 11.05 -0.83
C ASN A 36 -14.43 10.94 -2.02
N ARG A 37 -13.14 10.66 -1.82
CA ARG A 37 -12.20 10.42 -2.91
C ARG A 37 -11.44 9.12 -2.66
N VAL A 38 -11.56 8.17 -3.61
CA VAL A 38 -10.96 6.83 -3.49
C VAL A 38 -10.33 6.40 -4.81
N LEU A 39 -9.11 5.89 -4.72
CA LEU A 39 -8.44 5.18 -5.80
C LEU A 39 -8.45 3.68 -5.49
N MET A 40 -9.13 2.87 -6.29
CA MET A 40 -9.00 1.43 -6.24
C MET A 40 -7.81 1.00 -7.10
N ALA A 41 -6.70 0.68 -6.44
CA ALA A 41 -5.48 0.25 -7.11
C ALA A 41 -5.57 -1.22 -7.55
N ASN A 42 -6.64 -1.54 -8.25
CA ASN A 42 -6.92 -2.84 -8.85
C ASN A 42 -7.97 -2.70 -9.95
N GLN A 43 -8.05 -3.71 -10.82
CA GLN A 43 -9.13 -3.91 -11.77
C GLN A 43 -10.40 -4.36 -11.03
N VAL A 44 -11.54 -3.77 -11.34
CA VAL A 44 -12.84 -4.28 -10.87
C VAL A 44 -13.33 -5.33 -11.84
N VAL A 45 -13.38 -6.56 -11.40
CA VAL A 45 -13.78 -7.71 -12.21
C VAL A 45 -14.86 -8.54 -11.51
N GLY A 46 -15.60 -9.31 -12.30
CA GLY A 46 -16.70 -10.13 -11.82
C GLY A 46 -18.02 -9.34 -11.74
N TYR A 47 -19.09 -10.00 -12.17
CA TYR A 47 -20.42 -9.40 -12.34
C TYR A 47 -20.88 -8.63 -11.08
N GLN A 48 -20.79 -9.28 -9.91
CA GLN A 48 -21.27 -8.68 -8.66
C GLN A 48 -20.46 -7.42 -8.27
N ASN A 49 -19.13 -7.47 -8.38
CA ASN A 49 -18.29 -6.33 -8.03
C ASN A 49 -18.53 -5.14 -8.97
N ILE A 50 -18.69 -5.40 -10.27
CA ILE A 50 -19.00 -4.35 -11.27
C ILE A 50 -20.39 -3.77 -11.01
N SER A 51 -21.37 -4.63 -10.72
CA SER A 51 -22.72 -4.22 -10.35
C SER A 51 -22.72 -3.31 -9.12
N ASP A 52 -22.04 -3.74 -8.06
CA ASP A 52 -21.93 -3.00 -6.81
C ASP A 52 -21.26 -1.63 -7.00
N LEU A 53 -20.21 -1.56 -7.83
CA LEU A 53 -19.57 -0.32 -8.20
C LEU A 53 -20.53 0.60 -8.94
N CYS A 54 -21.22 0.09 -9.95
CA CYS A 54 -22.16 0.89 -10.75
C CYS A 54 -23.33 1.42 -9.91
N LEU A 55 -23.84 0.63 -8.98
CA LEU A 55 -24.87 1.07 -8.04
C LEU A 55 -24.36 2.21 -7.15
N GLU A 56 -23.15 2.08 -6.58
CA GLU A 56 -22.54 3.13 -5.77
C GLU A 56 -22.35 4.43 -6.55
N LEU A 57 -21.81 4.36 -7.78
CA LEU A 57 -21.58 5.53 -8.62
C LEU A 57 -22.89 6.17 -9.13
N ARG A 58 -23.90 5.37 -9.39
CA ARG A 58 -25.24 5.87 -9.80
C ARG A 58 -25.91 6.65 -8.66
N ASP A 59 -25.90 6.06 -7.47
CA ASP A 59 -26.59 6.60 -6.30
C ASP A 59 -25.82 7.77 -5.65
N ASN A 60 -24.52 7.90 -5.95
CA ASN A 60 -23.63 8.94 -5.45
C ASN A 60 -22.80 9.58 -6.60
N PRO A 61 -23.39 10.38 -7.49
CA PRO A 61 -22.69 10.92 -8.65
C PRO A 61 -21.56 11.93 -8.31
N GLU A 62 -21.51 12.45 -7.09
CA GLU A 62 -20.42 13.31 -6.62
C GLU A 62 -19.25 12.55 -5.99
N PHE A 63 -19.34 11.22 -5.93
CA PHE A 63 -18.26 10.39 -5.44
C PHE A 63 -17.10 10.36 -6.44
N ASP A 64 -15.94 10.86 -6.01
CA ASP A 64 -14.73 10.94 -6.84
C ASP A 64 -13.95 9.62 -6.75
N PHE A 65 -14.18 8.77 -7.74
CA PHE A 65 -13.67 7.40 -7.73
C PHE A 65 -12.84 7.09 -8.97
N TYR A 66 -11.71 6.42 -8.76
CA TYR A 66 -10.78 5.98 -9.80
C TYR A 66 -10.51 4.49 -9.65
N LEU A 67 -10.33 3.80 -10.78
CA LEU A 67 -9.92 2.40 -10.81
C LEU A 67 -8.88 2.14 -11.91
N LEU A 68 -8.27 0.96 -11.88
CA LEU A 68 -7.27 0.56 -12.86
C LEU A 68 -7.89 -0.30 -13.96
N ALA A 69 -7.32 -0.22 -15.16
CA ALA A 69 -7.57 -1.17 -16.25
C ALA A 69 -6.25 -1.54 -16.96
N ASP A 70 -6.12 -2.83 -17.30
CA ASP A 70 -4.97 -3.39 -18.01
C ASP A 70 -5.37 -4.28 -19.20
N SER A 71 -6.64 -4.34 -19.54
CA SER A 71 -7.14 -5.14 -20.65
C SER A 71 -8.36 -4.51 -21.32
N CYS A 72 -8.44 -4.62 -22.64
CA CYS A 72 -9.62 -4.18 -23.41
C CYS A 72 -10.89 -4.91 -22.98
N GLN A 73 -10.80 -6.18 -22.59
CA GLN A 73 -11.95 -6.95 -22.13
C GLN A 73 -12.55 -6.36 -20.85
N ASN A 74 -11.73 -5.99 -19.87
CA ASN A 74 -12.23 -5.35 -18.64
C ASN A 74 -12.84 -3.97 -18.94
N VAL A 75 -12.22 -3.19 -19.83
CA VAL A 75 -12.77 -1.91 -20.31
C VAL A 75 -14.17 -2.08 -20.90
N ASP A 76 -14.37 -3.09 -21.75
CA ASP A 76 -15.68 -3.35 -22.37
C ASP A 76 -16.74 -3.74 -21.34
N GLN A 77 -16.36 -4.59 -20.35
CA GLN A 77 -17.26 -4.98 -19.26
C GLN A 77 -17.71 -3.77 -18.43
N LEU A 78 -16.78 -2.87 -18.11
CA LEU A 78 -17.08 -1.64 -17.37
C LEU A 78 -17.98 -0.69 -18.18
N ALA A 79 -17.72 -0.52 -19.47
CA ALA A 79 -18.51 0.33 -20.36
C ALA A 79 -19.95 -0.18 -20.49
N GLU A 80 -20.13 -1.47 -20.74
CA GLU A 80 -21.46 -2.08 -20.85
C GLU A 80 -22.24 -1.97 -19.53
N ALA A 81 -21.55 -2.17 -18.39
CA ALA A 81 -22.18 -1.99 -17.08
C ALA A 81 -22.57 -0.52 -16.84
N ALA A 82 -21.69 0.45 -17.11
CA ALA A 82 -21.97 1.87 -16.96
C ALA A 82 -23.21 2.28 -17.76
N LYS A 83 -23.33 1.78 -18.99
CA LYS A 83 -24.49 1.97 -19.86
C LYS A 83 -25.74 1.31 -19.28
N THR A 84 -25.66 0.04 -18.87
CA THR A 84 -26.79 -0.74 -18.34
C THR A 84 -27.36 -0.13 -17.07
N TYR A 85 -26.49 0.35 -16.16
CA TYR A 85 -26.90 0.98 -14.90
C TYR A 85 -27.26 2.46 -15.05
N GLY A 86 -27.07 3.06 -16.25
CA GLY A 86 -27.46 4.43 -16.56
C GLY A 86 -26.67 5.46 -15.76
N LEU A 87 -25.34 5.30 -15.66
CA LEU A 87 -24.50 6.23 -14.94
C LEU A 87 -24.57 7.64 -15.57
N SER A 88 -24.76 8.66 -14.75
CA SER A 88 -24.80 10.07 -15.18
C SER A 88 -23.41 10.68 -15.41
N LYS A 89 -22.37 10.08 -14.84
CA LYS A 89 -20.95 10.44 -15.01
C LYS A 89 -20.16 9.22 -15.48
N PRO A 90 -19.10 9.40 -16.29
CA PRO A 90 -18.26 8.30 -16.72
C PRO A 90 -17.47 7.69 -15.55
N ILE A 91 -17.17 6.40 -15.65
CA ILE A 91 -16.20 5.75 -14.75
C ILE A 91 -14.81 6.28 -15.08
N GLN A 92 -14.10 6.78 -14.09
CA GLN A 92 -12.74 7.32 -14.21
C GLN A 92 -11.71 6.19 -14.12
N ILE A 93 -10.90 6.04 -15.17
CA ILE A 93 -9.95 4.92 -15.30
C ILE A 93 -8.52 5.44 -15.44
N LEU A 94 -7.59 4.75 -14.79
CA LEU A 94 -6.16 4.87 -15.05
C LEU A 94 -5.69 3.58 -15.73
N VAL A 95 -4.89 3.70 -16.79
CA VAL A 95 -4.24 2.53 -17.39
C VAL A 95 -3.09 2.10 -16.51
N GLU A 96 -3.07 0.82 -16.14
CA GLU A 96 -1.98 0.22 -15.38
C GLU A 96 -0.89 -0.30 -16.33
N LEU A 97 0.32 0.25 -16.20
CA LEU A 97 1.52 -0.31 -16.82
C LEU A 97 2.17 -1.29 -15.84
N GLY A 98 2.39 -2.50 -16.27
CA GLY A 98 3.16 -3.52 -15.58
C GLY A 98 4.48 -3.83 -16.32
N PHE A 99 5.04 -4.98 -16.04
CA PHE A 99 6.27 -5.48 -16.68
C PHE A 99 6.24 -7.02 -16.76
N PRO A 100 7.07 -7.65 -17.62
CA PRO A 100 7.17 -9.10 -17.70
C PRO A 100 7.46 -9.73 -16.33
N ASP A 101 6.80 -10.84 -16.01
CA ASP A 101 6.86 -11.55 -14.71
C ASP A 101 6.33 -10.74 -13.51
N GLY A 102 5.73 -9.57 -13.76
CA GLY A 102 5.04 -8.77 -12.76
C GLY A 102 3.65 -9.31 -12.42
N ARG A 103 2.94 -8.58 -11.55
CA ARG A 103 1.60 -8.95 -11.06
C ARG A 103 0.53 -8.64 -12.12
N THR A 104 -0.16 -7.51 -12.01
CA THR A 104 -1.13 -6.97 -12.97
C THR A 104 -0.48 -5.94 -13.89
N GLY A 105 -1.24 -5.31 -14.76
CA GLY A 105 -0.79 -4.25 -15.67
C GLY A 105 -0.39 -4.74 -17.06
N CYS A 106 -0.50 -3.87 -18.03
CA CYS A 106 -0.07 -4.09 -19.41
C CYS A 106 1.44 -4.37 -19.45
N ARG A 107 1.87 -5.40 -20.16
CA ARG A 107 3.25 -5.86 -20.16
C ARG A 107 4.22 -4.97 -20.93
N ASN A 108 3.71 -4.03 -21.70
CA ASN A 108 4.48 -3.01 -22.41
C ASN A 108 3.60 -1.79 -22.74
N THR A 109 4.24 -0.72 -23.19
CA THR A 109 3.58 0.54 -23.51
C THR A 109 2.59 0.44 -24.69
N ASP A 110 2.81 -0.47 -25.63
CA ASP A 110 1.92 -0.60 -26.81
C ASP A 110 0.59 -1.24 -26.41
N LEU A 111 0.60 -2.30 -25.58
CA LEU A 111 -0.61 -2.88 -25.01
C LEU A 111 -1.36 -1.86 -24.12
N ALA A 112 -0.62 -1.08 -23.31
CA ALA A 112 -1.22 -0.03 -22.48
C ALA A 112 -1.88 1.07 -23.33
N LEU A 113 -1.27 1.45 -24.44
CA LEU A 113 -1.83 2.42 -25.39
C LEU A 113 -3.09 1.88 -26.09
N GLU A 114 -3.12 0.58 -26.40
CA GLU A 114 -4.33 -0.07 -26.93
C GLU A 114 -5.49 0.00 -25.92
N VAL A 115 -5.23 -0.27 -24.63
CA VAL A 115 -6.22 -0.13 -23.55
C VAL A 115 -6.70 1.33 -23.45
N ALA A 116 -5.78 2.31 -23.52
CA ALA A 116 -6.13 3.72 -23.50
C ALA A 116 -7.06 4.12 -24.65
N ARG A 117 -6.76 3.67 -25.88
CA ARG A 117 -7.63 3.87 -27.05
C ARG A 117 -8.99 3.20 -26.86
N ARG A 118 -9.02 1.99 -26.23
CA ARG A 118 -10.27 1.30 -25.93
C ARG A 118 -11.12 2.05 -24.93
N ILE A 119 -10.53 2.65 -23.90
CA ILE A 119 -11.24 3.54 -22.96
C ILE A 119 -11.84 4.73 -23.73
N LYS A 120 -11.04 5.40 -24.56
CA LYS A 120 -11.49 6.55 -25.37
C LYS A 120 -12.65 6.21 -26.29
N SER A 121 -12.63 5.03 -26.92
CA SER A 121 -13.72 4.59 -27.82
C SER A 121 -15.02 4.27 -27.06
N ASN A 122 -14.98 4.13 -25.74
CA ASN A 122 -16.13 3.90 -24.88
C ASN A 122 -16.67 5.18 -24.19
N GLU A 123 -16.22 6.37 -24.60
CA GLU A 123 -16.91 7.60 -24.18
C GLU A 123 -18.37 7.61 -24.69
N PRO A 124 -19.33 8.14 -23.93
CA PRO A 124 -19.18 8.89 -22.69
C PRO A 124 -19.25 8.03 -21.41
N TYR A 125 -19.23 6.71 -21.46
CA TYR A 125 -19.41 5.82 -20.32
C TYR A 125 -18.15 5.69 -19.47
N LEU A 126 -16.99 5.81 -20.11
CA LEU A 126 -15.67 5.74 -19.49
C LEU A 126 -14.86 7.00 -19.82
N ILE A 127 -13.93 7.36 -18.94
CA ILE A 127 -13.02 8.47 -19.17
C ILE A 127 -11.61 8.09 -18.67
N LEU A 128 -10.61 8.33 -19.53
CA LEU A 128 -9.21 8.10 -19.17
C LEU A 128 -8.67 9.28 -18.37
N LYS A 129 -8.33 9.04 -17.12
CA LYS A 129 -7.87 10.06 -16.16
C LYS A 129 -6.41 9.98 -15.81
N GLY A 130 -5.68 8.99 -16.31
CA GLY A 130 -4.26 8.91 -15.99
C GLY A 130 -3.59 7.58 -16.31
N VAL A 131 -2.37 7.47 -15.83
CA VAL A 131 -1.58 6.24 -15.89
C VAL A 131 -1.07 5.87 -14.50
N GLU A 132 -0.93 4.59 -14.30
CA GLU A 132 -0.52 4.00 -13.03
C GLU A 132 0.55 2.94 -13.25
N GLY A 133 1.44 2.73 -12.25
CA GLY A 133 2.34 1.60 -12.19
C GLY A 133 2.76 1.26 -10.76
N TYR A 134 3.21 0.03 -10.54
CA TYR A 134 3.70 -0.42 -9.24
C TYR A 134 5.11 -0.99 -9.37
N GLU A 135 6.10 -0.18 -9.06
CA GLU A 135 7.52 -0.47 -9.24
C GLU A 135 8.13 -1.37 -8.16
N ALA A 136 7.53 -1.43 -6.96
CA ALA A 136 8.16 -2.07 -5.80
C ALA A 136 8.44 -3.58 -5.98
N LEU A 137 7.75 -4.27 -6.91
CA LEU A 137 8.07 -5.67 -7.23
C LEU A 137 9.42 -5.84 -7.95
N LEU A 138 9.99 -4.78 -8.51
CA LEU A 138 11.31 -4.78 -9.14
C LEU A 138 12.45 -4.86 -8.12
N ARG A 139 12.16 -4.71 -6.81
CA ARG A 139 13.17 -4.82 -5.73
C ARG A 139 13.95 -6.12 -5.71
N THR A 140 13.43 -7.18 -6.33
CA THR A 140 14.08 -8.50 -6.42
C THR A 140 15.01 -8.63 -7.62
N ARG A 141 15.07 -7.64 -8.51
CA ARG A 141 15.98 -7.62 -9.66
C ARG A 141 17.43 -7.38 -9.19
N PRO A 142 18.44 -7.81 -9.95
CA PRO A 142 19.86 -7.61 -9.60
C PRO A 142 20.22 -6.13 -9.38
N GLU A 143 19.72 -5.24 -10.25
CA GLU A 143 19.90 -3.78 -10.17
C GLU A 143 18.51 -3.11 -10.00
N PRO A 144 17.97 -3.13 -8.78
CA PRO A 144 16.58 -2.72 -8.56
C PRO A 144 16.34 -1.23 -8.88
N GLU A 145 17.24 -0.34 -8.52
CA GLU A 145 17.10 1.10 -8.76
C GLU A 145 17.09 1.44 -10.25
N ASP A 146 17.97 0.82 -11.04
CA ASP A 146 18.01 1.02 -12.49
C ASP A 146 16.78 0.42 -13.17
N SER A 147 16.35 -0.76 -12.74
CA SER A 147 15.10 -1.37 -13.20
C SER A 147 13.90 -0.47 -12.96
N ILE A 148 13.86 0.20 -11.80
CA ILE A 148 12.80 1.13 -11.44
C ILE A 148 12.87 2.42 -12.28
N ARG A 149 14.07 2.98 -12.49
CA ARG A 149 14.24 4.16 -13.36
C ARG A 149 13.78 3.87 -14.80
N ILE A 150 14.10 2.69 -15.32
CA ILE A 150 13.64 2.25 -16.65
C ILE A 150 12.11 2.16 -16.65
N PHE A 151 11.50 1.52 -15.65
CA PHE A 151 10.05 1.40 -15.55
C PHE A 151 9.35 2.76 -15.46
N LEU A 152 9.86 3.70 -14.68
CA LEU A 152 9.31 5.06 -14.57
C LEU A 152 9.46 5.83 -15.89
N LYS A 153 10.54 5.62 -16.63
CA LYS A 153 10.70 6.17 -17.98
C LYS A 153 9.65 5.61 -18.95
N ASP A 154 9.35 4.32 -18.87
CA ASP A 154 8.30 3.69 -19.69
C ASP A 154 6.91 4.22 -19.32
N LEU A 155 6.66 4.47 -18.04
CA LEU A 155 5.42 5.08 -17.56
C LEU A 155 5.26 6.52 -18.08
N ASN A 156 6.31 7.32 -18.05
CA ASN A 156 6.34 8.66 -18.62
C ASN A 156 6.11 8.64 -20.14
N LEU A 157 6.77 7.71 -20.84
CA LEU A 157 6.59 7.52 -22.29
C LEU A 157 5.14 7.13 -22.64
N LEU A 158 4.52 6.30 -21.84
CA LEU A 158 3.10 5.95 -22.00
C LEU A 158 2.22 7.20 -21.83
N ALA A 159 2.42 7.97 -20.77
CA ALA A 159 1.67 9.20 -20.53
C ALA A 159 1.82 10.19 -21.68
N GLU A 160 3.04 10.35 -22.22
CA GLU A 160 3.33 11.19 -23.37
C GLU A 160 2.61 10.72 -24.63
N LYS A 161 2.67 9.41 -24.96
CA LYS A 161 1.95 8.85 -26.13
C LYS A 161 0.44 9.07 -26.02
N ILE A 162 -0.15 8.85 -24.84
CA ILE A 162 -1.57 9.07 -24.55
C ILE A 162 -1.94 10.55 -24.76
N ALA A 163 -1.11 11.48 -24.27
CA ALA A 163 -1.31 12.91 -24.42
C ALA A 163 -1.24 13.35 -25.90
N LEU A 164 -0.23 12.89 -26.64
CA LEU A 164 -0.06 13.20 -28.08
C LEU A 164 -1.22 12.69 -28.94
N GLU A 165 -1.83 11.56 -28.58
CA GLU A 165 -3.02 11.03 -29.27
C GLU A 165 -4.33 11.67 -28.77
N GLY A 166 -4.30 12.56 -27.77
CA GLY A 166 -5.50 13.22 -27.25
C GLY A 166 -6.47 12.26 -26.56
N LEU A 167 -5.97 11.18 -25.94
CA LEU A 167 -6.81 10.14 -25.35
C LEU A 167 -7.25 10.48 -23.93
N PHE A 168 -6.53 11.35 -23.20
CA PHE A 168 -6.96 11.78 -21.89
C PHE A 168 -8.30 12.51 -21.93
N GLY A 169 -9.13 12.27 -20.94
CA GLY A 169 -10.34 13.02 -20.72
C GLY A 169 -10.10 14.44 -20.21
N GLN A 170 -11.16 15.21 -20.08
CA GLN A 170 -11.06 16.59 -19.58
C GLN A 170 -10.66 16.66 -18.09
N GLY A 171 -10.01 17.79 -17.71
CA GLY A 171 -9.58 18.08 -16.36
C GLY A 171 -8.22 17.49 -16.02
N GLU A 172 -7.97 17.29 -14.71
CA GLU A 172 -6.70 16.79 -14.19
C GLU A 172 -6.35 15.40 -14.72
N ILE A 173 -5.06 15.19 -14.95
CA ILE A 173 -4.46 13.89 -15.27
C ILE A 173 -3.72 13.37 -14.03
N ILE A 174 -3.93 12.11 -13.70
CA ILE A 174 -3.29 11.46 -12.57
C ILE A 174 -2.12 10.62 -13.05
N LEU A 175 -0.93 10.92 -12.54
CA LEU A 175 0.24 10.06 -12.68
C LEU A 175 0.56 9.45 -11.32
N THR A 176 0.48 8.14 -11.20
CA THR A 176 0.65 7.50 -9.90
C THR A 176 1.51 6.25 -9.95
N ALA A 177 2.41 6.18 -8.98
CA ALA A 177 3.24 5.03 -8.64
C ALA A 177 3.60 5.13 -7.15
N GLY A 178 4.61 4.41 -6.70
CA GLY A 178 5.19 4.62 -5.40
C GLY A 178 4.78 3.59 -4.37
N GLY A 179 5.44 2.45 -4.42
CA GLY A 179 5.56 1.56 -3.28
C GLY A 179 6.37 2.20 -2.15
N SER A 180 6.27 1.63 -0.96
CA SER A 180 6.95 2.20 0.22
C SER A 180 8.47 2.11 0.17
N ASP A 181 9.03 1.34 -0.77
CA ASP A 181 10.46 1.06 -0.86
C ASP A 181 11.23 2.08 -1.71
N PHE A 182 10.53 2.79 -2.65
CA PHE A 182 11.16 3.59 -3.71
C PHE A 182 10.40 4.88 -4.04
N PHE A 183 9.60 5.39 -3.11
CA PHE A 183 8.82 6.62 -3.37
C PHE A 183 9.71 7.84 -3.70
N ASP A 184 10.95 7.85 -3.26
CA ASP A 184 11.94 8.87 -3.58
C ASP A 184 12.28 8.89 -5.07
N LEU A 185 12.51 7.71 -5.69
CA LEU A 185 12.75 7.59 -7.14
C LEU A 185 11.50 7.98 -7.94
N VAL A 186 10.31 7.62 -7.44
CA VAL A 186 9.05 8.03 -8.08
C VAL A 186 8.90 9.55 -8.06
N LEU A 187 9.15 10.20 -6.93
CA LEU A 187 9.11 11.67 -6.83
C LEU A 187 10.10 12.36 -7.78
N GLU A 188 11.27 11.76 -7.96
CA GLU A 188 12.34 12.32 -8.79
C GLU A 188 12.08 12.12 -10.29
N HIS A 189 11.56 10.93 -10.69
CA HIS A 189 11.53 10.53 -12.10
C HIS A 189 10.13 10.47 -12.73
N LEU A 190 9.04 10.65 -11.96
CA LEU A 190 7.72 10.73 -12.55
C LEU A 190 7.51 12.13 -13.16
N GLU A 191 7.35 12.20 -14.48
CA GLU A 191 7.29 13.43 -15.24
C GLU A 191 5.91 13.63 -15.88
N ALA A 192 5.46 14.90 -15.93
CA ALA A 192 4.24 15.25 -16.61
C ALA A 192 4.43 15.15 -18.14
N PRO A 193 3.41 14.67 -18.89
CA PRO A 193 3.47 14.67 -20.35
C PRO A 193 3.47 16.08 -20.91
N SER A 194 3.91 16.23 -22.17
CA SER A 194 3.87 17.48 -22.92
C SER A 194 2.45 18.03 -23.06
N GLY A 195 2.32 19.35 -23.18
CA GLY A 195 1.04 20.02 -23.41
C GLY A 195 0.54 20.78 -22.18
N ARG A 196 -0.71 21.30 -22.30
CA ARG A 196 -1.34 22.10 -21.23
C ARG A 196 -2.28 21.20 -20.39
N HIS A 197 -1.70 20.21 -19.73
CA HIS A 197 -2.44 19.35 -18.82
C HIS A 197 -2.18 19.78 -17.38
N GLU A 198 -3.22 19.85 -16.58
CA GLU A 198 -3.09 19.89 -15.13
C GLU A 198 -2.81 18.47 -14.64
N VAL A 199 -1.65 18.27 -13.99
CA VAL A 199 -1.18 16.93 -13.62
C VAL A 199 -1.05 16.83 -12.11
N VAL A 200 -1.71 15.82 -11.56
CA VAL A 200 -1.59 15.42 -10.15
C VAL A 200 -0.70 14.19 -10.05
N LYS A 201 0.45 14.35 -9.40
CA LYS A 201 1.35 13.22 -9.10
C LYS A 201 0.96 12.63 -7.75
N VAL A 202 0.63 11.37 -7.72
CA VAL A 202 0.15 10.67 -6.51
C VAL A 202 1.10 9.53 -6.13
N ILE A 203 1.57 9.55 -4.88
CA ILE A 203 2.35 8.47 -4.29
C ILE A 203 1.41 7.62 -3.43
N ARG A 204 1.55 6.29 -3.52
CA ARG A 204 0.69 5.33 -2.80
C ARG A 204 1.45 4.50 -1.77
N SER A 205 2.44 5.08 -1.13
CA SER A 205 3.34 4.46 -0.15
C SER A 205 2.67 4.31 1.22
N GLY A 206 1.71 3.40 1.36
CA GLY A 206 0.84 3.30 2.53
C GLY A 206 1.54 2.93 3.85
N CYS A 207 2.73 2.34 3.83
CA CYS A 207 3.46 1.97 5.05
C CYS A 207 3.96 3.18 5.86
N TYR A 208 4.01 4.38 5.29
CA TYR A 208 4.40 5.59 6.03
C TYR A 208 3.55 5.83 7.28
N LEU A 209 2.32 5.34 7.29
CA LEU A 209 1.36 5.55 8.38
C LEU A 209 1.87 5.06 9.74
N THR A 210 2.49 3.89 9.76
CA THR A 210 3.05 3.29 10.98
C THR A 210 4.50 2.88 10.81
N HIS A 211 5.01 2.89 9.59
CA HIS A 211 6.30 2.32 9.24
C HIS A 211 6.39 0.86 9.72
N ASP A 212 7.61 0.30 9.77
CA ASP A 212 7.90 -0.97 10.42
C ASP A 212 9.30 -0.96 11.03
N SER A 213 9.57 -1.96 11.86
CA SER A 213 10.84 -2.07 12.57
C SER A 213 11.94 -2.78 11.78
N LEU A 214 11.63 -3.35 10.61
CA LEU A 214 12.52 -4.26 9.88
C LEU A 214 12.73 -3.88 8.42
N ALA A 215 11.91 -4.42 7.52
CA ALA A 215 12.13 -4.32 6.08
C ALA A 215 12.05 -2.88 5.58
N PHE A 216 10.96 -2.17 5.88
CA PHE A 216 10.79 -0.78 5.43
C PHE A 216 11.74 0.19 6.14
N ASN A 217 12.12 -0.09 7.37
CA ASN A 217 13.16 0.68 8.06
C ASN A 217 14.50 0.59 7.30
N ARG A 218 14.90 -0.62 6.89
CA ARG A 218 16.11 -0.79 6.05
C ARG A 218 16.01 -0.14 4.68
N PHE A 219 14.83 -0.17 4.04
CA PHE A 219 14.62 0.53 2.77
C PHE A 219 14.70 2.04 2.96
N PHE A 220 14.14 2.57 4.03
CA PHE A 220 14.20 3.98 4.34
C PHE A 220 15.65 4.46 4.61
N GLU A 221 16.45 3.67 5.33
CA GLU A 221 17.88 3.95 5.48
C GLU A 221 18.62 3.99 4.12
N LYS A 222 18.33 3.06 3.21
CA LYS A 222 18.88 3.10 1.85
C LYS A 222 18.44 4.37 1.08
N MET A 223 17.19 4.79 1.23
CA MET A 223 16.72 6.05 0.63
C MET A 223 17.49 7.26 1.13
N LYS A 224 17.76 7.35 2.44
CA LYS A 224 18.58 8.43 3.01
C LYS A 224 19.99 8.49 2.40
N HIS A 225 20.58 7.33 2.06
CA HIS A 225 21.90 7.29 1.44
C HIS A 225 21.92 7.77 -0.02
N ARG A 226 20.81 7.63 -0.76
CA ARG A 226 20.74 7.99 -2.18
C ARG A 226 20.00 9.30 -2.46
N ASN A 227 19.29 9.86 -1.47
CA ASN A 227 18.49 11.06 -1.67
C ASN A 227 18.65 12.04 -0.49
N ASP A 228 19.31 13.17 -0.76
CA ASP A 228 19.61 14.18 0.26
C ASP A 228 18.35 14.80 0.90
N LYS A 229 17.25 14.93 0.17
CA LYS A 229 15.99 15.45 0.71
C LYS A 229 15.39 14.50 1.75
N VAL A 230 15.47 13.19 1.50
CA VAL A 230 15.03 12.17 2.45
C VAL A 230 15.97 12.15 3.65
N SER A 231 17.29 12.28 3.43
CA SER A 231 18.29 12.35 4.51
C SER A 231 18.07 13.53 5.46
N GLN A 232 17.63 14.67 4.93
CA GLN A 232 17.37 15.89 5.72
C GLN A 232 16.03 15.88 6.45
N ALA A 233 15.12 14.97 6.11
CA ALA A 233 13.83 14.84 6.79
C ALA A 233 14.03 14.23 8.18
N SER A 234 14.04 15.03 9.21
CA SER A 234 14.20 14.60 10.61
C SER A 234 12.87 14.75 11.37
N PRO A 235 12.45 13.77 12.16
CA PRO A 235 13.09 12.49 12.50
C PRO A 235 12.97 11.41 11.41
N GLY A 236 12.29 11.66 10.30
CA GLY A 236 11.99 10.68 9.26
C GLY A 236 10.81 9.78 9.62
N LEU A 237 10.75 8.60 8.99
CA LEU A 237 9.72 7.61 9.26
C LEU A 237 10.16 6.72 10.45
N LEU A 238 9.33 6.64 11.47
CA LEU A 238 9.60 5.86 12.68
C LEU A 238 8.58 4.73 12.84
N PRO A 239 9.02 3.53 13.30
CA PRO A 239 8.10 2.45 13.67
C PRO A 239 7.12 2.91 14.75
N ALA A 240 5.82 2.75 14.51
CA ALA A 240 4.76 3.17 15.41
C ALA A 240 3.72 2.07 15.69
N LEU A 241 4.01 0.82 15.29
CA LEU A 241 3.13 -0.31 15.52
C LEU A 241 3.89 -1.44 16.20
N GLN A 242 3.44 -1.81 17.38
CA GLN A 242 3.96 -2.96 18.14
C GLN A 242 2.84 -3.93 18.50
N VAL A 243 3.19 -5.22 18.59
CA VAL A 243 2.31 -6.24 19.14
C VAL A 243 2.86 -6.69 20.48
N TRP A 244 2.03 -6.63 21.52
CA TRP A 244 2.42 -6.98 22.87
C TRP A 244 1.86 -8.35 23.28
N GLY A 245 2.70 -9.17 23.93
CA GLY A 245 2.31 -10.45 24.49
C GLY A 245 3.05 -10.79 25.76
N ALA A 246 2.50 -11.70 26.55
CA ALA A 246 3.08 -12.13 27.81
C ALA A 246 4.00 -13.34 27.63
N VAL A 247 5.07 -13.40 28.39
CA VAL A 247 5.85 -14.62 28.59
C VAL A 247 4.94 -15.64 29.27
N GLN A 248 4.61 -16.68 28.56
CA GLN A 248 3.67 -17.73 29.01
C GLN A 248 4.40 -18.87 29.71
N SER A 249 5.64 -19.16 29.28
CA SER A 249 6.43 -20.26 29.82
C SER A 249 7.92 -20.04 29.60
N ILE A 250 8.73 -20.55 30.52
CA ILE A 250 10.19 -20.64 30.38
C ILE A 250 10.57 -22.11 30.64
N PRO A 251 10.39 -22.99 29.61
CA PRO A 251 10.52 -24.42 29.77
C PRO A 251 11.96 -24.88 29.98
N GLU A 252 12.94 -24.09 29.54
CA GLU A 252 14.35 -24.38 29.63
C GLU A 252 15.19 -23.11 29.62
N SER A 253 16.44 -23.19 30.05
CA SER A 253 17.35 -22.06 30.04
C SER A 253 17.58 -21.54 28.62
N GLY A 254 17.48 -20.24 28.43
CA GLY A 254 17.68 -19.60 27.13
C GLY A 254 16.46 -19.57 26.22
N LEU A 255 15.30 -20.10 26.66
CA LEU A 255 14.06 -20.12 25.88
C LEU A 255 12.86 -19.54 26.66
N ALA A 256 12.24 -18.53 26.15
CA ALA A 256 10.93 -18.06 26.58
C ALA A 256 9.87 -18.32 25.51
N ILE A 257 8.69 -18.77 25.93
CA ILE A 257 7.52 -18.93 25.08
C ILE A 257 6.58 -17.74 25.36
N VAL A 258 6.30 -16.95 24.33
CA VAL A 258 5.42 -15.78 24.43
C VAL A 258 4.10 -16.08 23.73
N ASN A 259 2.97 -15.63 24.26
CA ASN A 259 1.62 -15.84 23.71
C ASN A 259 1.30 -14.94 22.52
N VAL A 260 2.23 -14.79 21.60
CA VAL A 260 2.09 -14.11 20.31
C VAL A 260 2.47 -15.09 19.21
N GLY A 261 1.64 -15.24 18.19
CA GLY A 261 1.92 -16.18 17.12
C GLY A 261 1.53 -15.63 15.74
N LYS A 262 1.47 -16.52 14.76
CA LYS A 262 1.10 -16.20 13.37
C LYS A 262 -0.27 -15.54 13.25
N ARG A 263 -1.15 -15.71 14.23
CA ARG A 263 -2.49 -15.09 14.25
C ARG A 263 -2.47 -13.65 14.76
N ASP A 264 -1.37 -13.22 15.38
CA ASP A 264 -1.29 -11.94 16.08
C ASP A 264 -0.35 -10.95 15.39
N VAL A 265 0.67 -11.45 14.69
CA VAL A 265 1.73 -10.63 14.09
C VAL A 265 2.08 -11.10 12.68
N SER A 266 2.52 -10.19 11.83
CA SER A 266 3.05 -10.52 10.49
C SER A 266 4.32 -11.38 10.58
N TYR A 267 4.49 -12.26 9.62
CA TYR A 267 5.65 -13.18 9.52
C TYR A 267 6.01 -13.53 8.07
N ASP A 268 5.29 -12.94 7.13
CA ASP A 268 5.36 -13.22 5.69
C ASP A 268 6.61 -12.59 5.04
N VAL A 269 7.18 -11.56 5.63
CA VAL A 269 8.43 -10.94 5.19
C VAL A 269 9.58 -11.39 6.10
N GLU A 270 9.46 -11.11 7.40
CA GLU A 270 10.43 -11.50 8.42
C GLU A 270 9.72 -11.79 9.75
N LEU A 271 10.38 -12.56 10.63
CA LEU A 271 9.89 -12.76 11.99
C LEU A 271 9.91 -11.44 12.77
N PRO A 272 8.94 -11.20 13.67
CA PRO A 272 8.94 -10.01 14.51
C PRO A 272 10.18 -9.98 15.43
N ILE A 273 10.60 -8.78 15.80
CA ILE A 273 11.73 -8.61 16.71
C ILE A 273 11.25 -8.12 18.08
N PRO A 274 11.75 -8.68 19.19
CA PRO A 274 11.47 -8.16 20.51
C PRO A 274 12.23 -6.84 20.69
N GLU A 275 11.50 -5.72 20.87
CA GLU A 275 12.06 -4.38 21.01
C GLU A 275 11.99 -3.87 22.43
N MET A 276 10.92 -4.21 23.12
CA MET A 276 10.62 -3.71 24.47
C MET A 276 10.21 -4.85 25.38
N TYR A 277 10.40 -4.67 26.66
CA TYR A 277 9.80 -5.51 27.68
C TYR A 277 9.25 -4.67 28.83
N PHE A 278 8.30 -5.23 29.58
CA PHE A 278 7.67 -4.59 30.72
C PHE A 278 7.28 -5.64 31.76
N ARG A 279 7.66 -5.43 33.00
CA ARG A 279 7.25 -6.26 34.13
C ARG A 279 6.20 -5.53 34.95
N PRO A 280 4.90 -5.92 34.87
CA PRO A 280 3.77 -5.15 35.43
C PRO A 280 3.91 -4.77 36.89
N ASP A 281 4.50 -5.65 37.72
CA ASP A 281 4.60 -5.42 39.16
C ASP A 281 5.83 -4.62 39.60
N LYS A 282 6.74 -4.28 38.68
CA LYS A 282 8.01 -3.62 39.00
C LYS A 282 8.30 -2.38 38.19
N ASP A 283 7.94 -2.38 36.91
CA ASP A 283 8.32 -1.32 35.99
C ASP A 283 7.23 -0.25 35.93
N GLN A 284 7.61 1.01 35.89
CA GLN A 284 6.69 2.10 35.61
C GLN A 284 6.43 2.29 34.12
N PHE A 285 7.43 1.98 33.29
CA PHE A 285 7.37 2.13 31.83
C PHE A 285 8.08 0.94 31.15
N PRO A 286 7.69 0.61 29.89
CA PRO A 286 8.41 -0.35 29.10
C PRO A 286 9.90 0.02 28.95
N GLN A 287 10.76 -0.99 28.99
CA GLN A 287 12.20 -0.87 28.86
C GLN A 287 12.66 -1.48 27.54
N LYS A 288 13.80 -1.00 27.03
CA LYS A 288 14.39 -1.55 25.81
C LYS A 288 14.79 -3.02 26.04
N MET A 289 14.50 -3.87 25.06
CA MET A 289 14.86 -5.28 25.10
C MET A 289 16.39 -5.46 25.20
N PRO A 290 16.87 -6.34 26.08
CA PRO A 290 18.28 -6.69 26.14
C PRO A 290 18.80 -7.30 24.84
N GLU A 291 20.08 -7.07 24.56
CA GLU A 291 20.74 -7.68 23.41
C GLU A 291 20.72 -9.22 23.48
N GLY A 292 20.65 -9.86 22.32
CA GLY A 292 20.62 -11.33 22.21
C GLY A 292 19.23 -11.93 22.25
N CYS A 293 18.19 -11.18 22.59
CA CYS A 293 16.80 -11.64 22.45
C CYS A 293 16.38 -11.67 20.99
N LYS A 294 15.80 -12.78 20.54
CA LYS A 294 15.28 -12.91 19.16
C LYS A 294 14.18 -13.96 19.07
N VAL A 295 13.17 -13.71 18.24
CA VAL A 295 12.21 -14.74 17.84
C VAL A 295 12.90 -15.73 16.92
N THR A 296 12.79 -17.02 17.23
CA THR A 296 13.39 -18.10 16.44
C THR A 296 12.36 -18.92 15.68
N LEU A 297 11.11 -18.96 16.17
CA LEU A 297 10.02 -19.69 15.55
C LEU A 297 8.68 -19.08 15.96
N LEU A 298 7.72 -19.06 15.04
CA LEU A 298 6.32 -18.75 15.32
C LEU A 298 5.44 -19.98 15.06
N HIS A 299 4.64 -20.32 16.05
CA HIS A 299 3.48 -21.17 15.95
C HIS A 299 2.21 -20.32 15.75
N ASP A 300 1.03 -20.92 15.72
CA ASP A 300 -0.23 -20.19 15.54
C ASP A 300 -0.46 -19.15 16.64
N GLN A 301 -0.19 -19.51 17.90
CA GLN A 301 -0.47 -18.72 19.11
C GLN A 301 0.75 -18.53 20.01
N HIS A 302 1.95 -18.92 19.58
CA HIS A 302 3.15 -18.85 20.39
C HIS A 302 4.36 -18.41 19.57
N ALA A 303 5.24 -17.62 20.20
CA ALA A 303 6.58 -17.32 19.72
C ALA A 303 7.61 -18.01 20.61
N ASN A 304 8.53 -18.74 19.99
CA ASN A 304 9.75 -19.16 20.64
C ASN A 304 10.73 -18.00 20.59
N MET A 305 11.11 -17.49 21.73
CA MET A 305 12.07 -16.40 21.88
C MET A 305 13.33 -16.89 22.57
N ALA A 306 14.45 -16.88 21.87
CA ALA A 306 15.75 -17.06 22.49
C ALA A 306 16.03 -15.86 23.40
N VAL A 307 16.50 -16.11 24.61
CA VAL A 307 16.80 -15.09 25.61
C VAL A 307 18.17 -15.33 26.21
N PRO A 308 18.95 -14.29 26.51
CA PRO A 308 20.20 -14.45 27.26
C PRO A 308 19.90 -14.90 28.69
N THR A 309 20.91 -15.42 29.35
CA THR A 309 20.79 -15.88 30.74
C THR A 309 20.48 -14.71 31.71
N PHE A 310 20.81 -13.49 31.32
CA PHE A 310 20.58 -12.29 32.10
C PHE A 310 20.18 -11.13 31.19
N PRO A 311 19.15 -10.29 31.52
CA PRO A 311 18.32 -10.40 32.73
C PRO A 311 17.40 -11.63 32.69
N GLU A 312 17.05 -12.15 33.87
CA GLU A 312 16.16 -13.29 33.99
C GLU A 312 14.70 -12.87 33.73
N PHE A 313 14.12 -13.34 32.63
CA PHE A 313 12.71 -13.18 32.35
C PHE A 313 11.85 -14.04 33.27
N GLN A 314 10.61 -13.61 33.48
CA GLN A 314 9.66 -14.32 34.33
C GLN A 314 8.35 -14.52 33.58
N VAL A 315 7.60 -15.57 33.91
CA VAL A 315 6.24 -15.76 33.44
C VAL A 315 5.39 -14.54 33.86
N GLY A 316 4.66 -13.96 32.88
CA GLY A 316 3.92 -12.72 33.07
C GLY A 316 4.64 -11.44 32.61
N ASP A 317 5.93 -11.48 32.33
CA ASP A 317 6.60 -10.35 31.69
C ASP A 317 5.99 -10.09 30.31
N MET A 318 5.77 -8.83 29.99
CA MET A 318 5.21 -8.41 28.69
C MET A 318 6.34 -8.10 27.71
N ILE A 319 6.20 -8.56 26.48
CA ILE A 319 7.17 -8.35 25.40
C ILE A 319 6.49 -7.57 24.28
N GLY A 320 7.06 -6.42 23.90
CA GLY A 320 6.66 -5.61 22.76
C GLY A 320 7.48 -5.99 21.53
N PHE A 321 6.79 -6.46 20.50
CA PHE A 321 7.40 -6.87 19.24
C PHE A 321 7.24 -5.79 18.17
N GLY A 322 8.35 -5.36 17.59
CA GLY A 322 8.39 -4.66 16.32
C GLY A 322 8.07 -5.61 15.17
N ILE A 323 7.37 -5.10 14.18
CA ILE A 323 6.81 -5.91 13.09
C ILE A 323 7.51 -5.64 11.76
N SER A 324 7.36 -6.55 10.79
CA SER A 324 7.97 -6.44 9.46
C SER A 324 7.00 -6.05 8.34
N HIS A 325 5.69 -6.16 8.54
CA HIS A 325 4.68 -5.90 7.53
C HIS A 325 3.38 -5.40 8.18
N PRO A 326 3.18 -4.08 8.26
CA PRO A 326 2.01 -3.51 8.92
C PRO A 326 0.68 -4.00 8.37
N CYS A 327 0.53 -4.12 7.03
CA CYS A 327 -0.73 -4.50 6.40
C CYS A 327 -1.29 -5.81 6.93
N THR A 328 -0.44 -6.85 6.98
CA THR A 328 -0.84 -8.19 7.44
C THR A 328 -0.92 -8.29 8.96
N THR A 329 -0.36 -7.35 9.69
CA THR A 329 -0.56 -7.23 11.15
C THR A 329 -1.90 -6.57 11.45
N PHE A 330 -2.26 -5.46 10.80
CA PHE A 330 -3.54 -4.80 11.00
C PHE A 330 -4.73 -5.73 10.71
N ASP A 331 -4.65 -6.58 9.70
CA ASP A 331 -5.72 -7.51 9.34
C ASP A 331 -6.05 -8.54 10.45
N LYS A 332 -5.15 -8.71 11.43
CA LYS A 332 -5.31 -9.67 12.53
C LYS A 332 -6.03 -9.08 13.74
N TRP A 333 -6.13 -7.76 13.83
CA TRP A 333 -6.63 -7.05 15.01
C TRP A 333 -7.87 -6.22 14.68
N ARG A 334 -8.92 -6.38 15.51
CA ARG A 334 -10.14 -5.58 15.43
C ARG A 334 -10.08 -4.31 16.27
N LEU A 335 -9.16 -4.24 17.20
CA LEU A 335 -8.98 -3.13 18.13
C LEU A 335 -7.49 -2.84 18.29
N MET A 336 -7.17 -1.55 18.34
CA MET A 336 -5.82 -1.02 18.61
C MET A 336 -5.93 0.02 19.72
N TYR A 337 -4.88 0.12 20.52
CA TYR A 337 -4.78 1.07 21.64
C TYR A 337 -3.70 2.12 21.36
#